data_ed174ead31b1a39fba0882b4416d24d5
#
_entry.id   ed174ead31b1a39fba0882b4416d24d5
#
_cell.length_a   1.000
_cell.length_b   1.000
_cell.length_c   1.000
_cell.angle_alpha   90.00
_cell.angle_beta   90.00
_cell.angle_gamma   90.00
#
_symmetry.space_group_name_H-M   'P 1'
#
loop_
_entity.id
_entity.type
_entity.pdbx_description
1 polymer ?
#
loop_
_entity_poly.entity_id
_entity_poly.type
_entity_poly.pdbx_seq_one_letter_code
_entity_poly.pdbx_strand_id
1 'polypeptide(L)'
;MRRFYLAGCGSAARRTPPGTGAASFVRTPPGTGAASFVRASPVVRMIVLAIVLLTACGKREPLVFDGKAAYAHVQAQCDLGFRPTGSEAWRATGDYIVSHLEQRGWTVETQEFTYRGTPVRNVIGRVGEGPVVILGAHYDTRRSADQDDASVPVMGANDGASGVAVLLELARTLEREALHNQVWLAFFDAEDNGHLDGWEWCIGSKYMAEHLEIAIAPASGAVVVVMDMVGDASQQLYLERNSDATLQVRLWEIAATLGYTDTFISEYRWAMMDDHVPFAQRGIPAVDIIDFDYPYWHTTQDTPDKVSAESLERVGRVLEVWLEEKQEK
;
A
#
# COMPACT_ATOMS: atom_id res chain seq x y z
N MET A 1 -44.05 21.86 -17.33
CA MET A 1 -44.25 23.33 -17.33
C MET A 1 -42.88 23.96 -17.10
N ARG A 2 -42.28 24.51 -18.14
CA ARG A 2 -41.89 25.92 -18.41
C ARG A 2 -40.98 26.52 -17.31
N ARG A 3 -39.85 27.17 -17.58
CA ARG A 3 -39.20 27.75 -18.77
C ARG A 3 -37.76 28.16 -18.42
N PHE A 4 -36.83 27.94 -19.29
CA PHE A 4 -35.74 28.75 -19.81
C PHE A 4 -35.63 30.21 -19.30
N TYR A 5 -34.38 30.66 -19.05
CA TYR A 5 -33.89 31.90 -19.59
C TYR A 5 -32.36 31.84 -19.81
N LEU A 6 -31.98 32.16 -21.06
CA LEU A 6 -30.65 32.41 -21.60
C LEU A 6 -30.38 33.94 -21.65
N ALA A 7 -29.14 34.25 -21.88
CA ALA A 7 -28.53 35.47 -22.38
C ALA A 7 -27.91 36.40 -21.30
N GLY A 8 -26.76 37.04 -21.51
CA GLY A 8 -26.09 37.32 -22.76
C GLY A 8 -24.67 37.90 -22.57
N CYS A 9 -23.99 37.93 -23.69
CA CYS A 9 -22.67 38.45 -24.05
C CYS A 9 -22.38 39.90 -23.68
N GLY A 10 -21.04 40.20 -23.61
CA GLY A 10 -20.47 41.57 -23.78
C GLY A 10 -18.96 41.48 -23.47
N SER A 11 -18.10 41.24 -24.32
CA SER A 11 -17.34 41.88 -25.42
C SER A 11 -16.54 43.13 -25.04
N ALA A 12 -15.23 42.96 -25.16
CA ALA A 12 -14.17 43.85 -25.69
C ALA A 12 -13.71 45.09 -24.92
N ALA A 13 -12.42 45.22 -24.65
CA ALA A 13 -11.55 46.09 -25.45
C ALA A 13 -10.09 46.09 -25.00
N ARG A 14 -9.23 45.93 -25.98
CA ARG A 14 -7.75 46.10 -25.93
C ARG A 14 -7.39 47.57 -25.71
N ARG A 15 -6.20 47.87 -25.13
CA ARG A 15 -5.27 48.93 -25.53
C ARG A 15 -3.89 48.74 -24.90
N THR A 16 -2.86 48.64 -25.71
CA THR A 16 -1.43 48.93 -25.52
C THR A 16 -1.08 50.22 -26.32
N PRO A 17 0.18 50.67 -26.32
CA PRO A 17 1.05 51.34 -25.36
C PRO A 17 1.30 52.80 -25.81
N PRO A 18 2.40 53.54 -25.70
CA PRO A 18 3.81 53.34 -25.37
C PRO A 18 4.40 54.42 -24.44
N GLY A 19 5.68 54.28 -24.05
CA GLY A 19 6.43 55.36 -23.39
C GLY A 19 7.91 55.02 -23.24
N THR A 20 8.68 55.54 -24.15
CA THR A 20 10.14 55.58 -24.23
C THR A 20 10.77 56.45 -23.13
N GLY A 21 11.87 56.00 -22.52
CA GLY A 21 12.71 56.80 -21.62
C GLY A 21 14.18 56.37 -21.72
N ALA A 22 14.99 57.26 -22.23
CA ALA A 22 16.34 57.07 -22.69
C ALA A 22 17.38 56.86 -21.59
N ALA A 23 18.45 56.19 -22.00
CA ALA A 23 19.66 55.87 -21.25
C ALA A 23 20.48 57.09 -20.86
N SER A 24 21.17 56.98 -19.73
CA SER A 24 22.31 57.82 -19.41
C SER A 24 23.50 56.95 -19.07
N PHE A 25 24.51 56.93 -19.92
CA PHE A 25 25.79 56.28 -19.74
C PHE A 25 26.66 57.12 -18.79
N VAL A 26 27.10 56.53 -17.68
CA VAL A 26 28.24 57.06 -16.92
C VAL A 26 29.39 56.04 -17.02
N ARG A 27 30.46 56.47 -17.69
CA ARG A 27 31.74 55.77 -17.75
C ARG A 27 32.54 56.10 -16.50
N THR A 28 33.00 55.07 -15.79
CA THR A 28 34.09 55.15 -14.81
C THR A 28 35.34 54.45 -15.32
N PRO A 29 36.55 54.95 -15.01
CA PRO A 29 37.80 54.46 -15.59
C PRO A 29 38.31 53.18 -14.95
N PRO A 30 39.27 52.47 -15.59
CA PRO A 30 39.77 51.17 -15.13
C PRO A 30 40.77 51.34 -13.98
N GLY A 31 40.40 50.81 -12.80
CA GLY A 31 41.32 50.63 -11.71
C GLY A 31 42.10 49.31 -11.86
N THR A 32 43.40 49.44 -12.01
CA THR A 32 44.37 48.36 -12.00
C THR A 32 44.51 47.83 -10.55
N GLY A 33 43.78 46.79 -10.21
CA GLY A 33 43.95 46.06 -8.95
C GLY A 33 44.51 44.65 -9.27
N ALA A 34 45.80 44.47 -9.06
CA ALA A 34 46.41 43.14 -9.14
C ALA A 34 45.88 42.22 -8.06
N ALA A 35 45.01 41.29 -8.42
CA ALA A 35 44.56 40.25 -7.54
C ALA A 35 45.66 39.19 -7.44
N SER A 36 46.38 39.18 -6.32
CA SER A 36 47.28 38.06 -5.95
C SER A 36 46.49 36.80 -5.71
N PHE A 37 46.53 35.90 -6.68
CA PHE A 37 46.03 34.53 -6.50
C PHE A 37 46.95 33.76 -5.52
N VAL A 38 46.53 33.62 -4.27
CA VAL A 38 47.16 32.67 -3.36
C VAL A 38 46.82 31.26 -3.86
N ARG A 39 47.82 30.63 -4.51
CA ARG A 39 47.70 29.23 -4.87
C ARG A 39 47.65 28.37 -3.59
N ALA A 40 46.46 27.91 -3.23
CA ALA A 40 46.31 26.90 -2.19
C ALA A 40 47.10 25.64 -2.52
N SER A 41 47.90 25.12 -1.60
CA SER A 41 48.72 23.94 -1.78
C SER A 41 47.85 22.72 -2.12
N PRO A 42 48.36 21.75 -2.89
CA PRO A 42 47.58 20.55 -3.24
C PRO A 42 47.13 19.74 -2.02
N VAL A 43 47.78 19.85 -0.88
CA VAL A 43 47.41 19.22 0.38
C VAL A 43 46.11 19.81 0.93
N VAL A 44 45.92 21.12 0.87
CA VAL A 44 44.69 21.79 1.33
C VAL A 44 43.49 21.39 0.44
N ARG A 45 43.72 21.24 -0.88
CA ARG A 45 42.66 20.76 -1.81
C ARG A 45 42.25 19.31 -1.53
N MET A 46 43.20 18.43 -1.19
CA MET A 46 42.89 17.03 -0.82
C MET A 46 42.13 16.93 0.50
N ILE A 47 42.45 17.75 1.52
CA ILE A 47 41.78 17.74 2.80
C ILE A 47 40.32 18.26 2.63
N VAL A 48 40.10 19.32 1.86
CA VAL A 48 38.74 19.84 1.60
C VAL A 48 37.91 18.82 0.80
N LEU A 49 38.53 18.12 -0.17
CA LEU A 49 37.81 17.07 -0.93
C LEU A 49 37.50 15.85 -0.07
N ALA A 50 38.38 15.47 0.86
CA ALA A 50 38.18 14.36 1.80
C ALA A 50 37.08 14.71 2.83
N ILE A 51 37.02 15.96 3.31
CA ILE A 51 35.97 16.40 4.24
C ILE A 51 34.61 16.43 3.54
N VAL A 52 34.50 16.84 2.26
CA VAL A 52 33.26 16.83 1.50
C VAL A 52 32.78 15.39 1.20
N LEU A 53 33.71 14.43 1.04
CA LEU A 53 33.36 13.02 0.85
C LEU A 53 32.96 12.32 2.17
N LEU A 54 33.44 12.79 3.33
CA LEU A 54 33.07 12.24 4.65
C LEU A 54 31.72 12.74 5.16
N THR A 55 31.23 13.88 4.67
CA THR A 55 29.88 14.40 5.06
C THR A 55 28.73 13.83 4.22
N ALA A 56 29.01 13.03 3.18
CA ALA A 56 27.99 12.39 2.35
C ALA A 56 27.49 11.04 2.88
N CYS A 57 28.06 10.51 3.98
CA CYS A 57 27.49 9.39 4.73
C CYS A 57 26.59 9.88 5.87
N GLY A 58 25.64 10.76 5.58
CA GLY A 58 24.51 10.97 6.45
C GLY A 58 23.72 9.67 6.54
N LYS A 59 23.60 9.06 7.71
CA LYS A 59 22.64 7.99 7.94
C LYS A 59 21.30 8.53 7.46
N ARG A 60 20.73 7.89 6.45
CA ARG A 60 19.37 8.21 6.02
C ARG A 60 18.48 7.84 7.20
N GLU A 61 17.68 8.79 7.69
CA GLU A 61 16.67 8.45 8.69
C GLU A 61 15.79 7.34 8.12
N PRO A 62 15.49 6.29 8.93
CA PRO A 62 14.61 5.22 8.47
C PRO A 62 13.29 5.81 8.02
N LEU A 63 12.75 5.32 6.92
CA LEU A 63 11.42 5.67 6.48
C LEU A 63 10.44 5.03 7.46
N VAL A 64 9.44 5.79 7.88
CA VAL A 64 8.37 5.32 8.76
C VAL A 64 7.10 5.22 7.92
N PHE A 65 6.25 4.24 8.23
CA PHE A 65 4.95 4.08 7.57
C PHE A 65 4.13 5.37 7.66
N ASP A 66 3.62 5.83 6.52
CA ASP A 66 2.83 7.06 6.39
C ASP A 66 1.40 6.73 5.91
N GLY A 67 0.44 6.88 6.81
CA GLY A 67 -0.96 6.61 6.50
C GLY A 67 -1.52 7.47 5.35
N LYS A 68 -1.01 8.69 5.15
CA LYS A 68 -1.43 9.54 4.01
C LYS A 68 -0.88 9.01 2.67
N ALA A 69 0.35 8.49 2.67
CA ALA A 69 0.90 7.83 1.50
C ALA A 69 0.12 6.54 1.18
N ALA A 70 -0.23 5.74 2.20
CA ALA A 70 -1.10 4.58 2.03
C ALA A 70 -2.48 4.98 1.49
N TYR A 71 -3.11 6.03 2.03
CA TYR A 71 -4.40 6.51 1.54
C TYR A 71 -4.35 6.97 0.07
N ALA A 72 -3.23 7.54 -0.38
CA ALA A 72 -3.06 7.86 -1.79
C ALA A 72 -3.08 6.61 -2.70
N HIS A 73 -2.65 5.45 -2.20
CA HIS A 73 -2.79 4.18 -2.90
C HIS A 73 -4.24 3.69 -2.96
N VAL A 74 -5.07 3.94 -1.93
CA VAL A 74 -6.51 3.69 -1.99
C VAL A 74 -7.15 4.52 -3.09
N GLN A 75 -6.89 5.83 -3.11
CA GLN A 75 -7.42 6.73 -4.13
C GLN A 75 -7.00 6.31 -5.53
N ALA A 76 -5.72 5.99 -5.74
CA ALA A 76 -5.21 5.57 -7.04
C ALA A 76 -5.89 4.30 -7.56
N GLN A 77 -6.17 3.32 -6.70
CA GLN A 77 -6.91 2.11 -7.09
C GLN A 77 -8.37 2.42 -7.45
N CYS A 78 -9.04 3.27 -6.67
CA CYS A 78 -10.41 3.69 -6.96
C CYS A 78 -10.51 4.53 -8.24
N ASP A 79 -9.51 5.35 -8.55
CA ASP A 79 -9.44 6.14 -9.79
C ASP A 79 -9.30 5.26 -11.04
N LEU A 80 -8.77 4.05 -10.93
CA LEU A 80 -8.77 3.05 -11.99
C LEU A 80 -10.17 2.45 -12.24
N GLY A 81 -11.08 2.57 -11.29
CA GLY A 81 -12.46 2.13 -11.38
C GLY A 81 -12.76 0.83 -10.63
N PHE A 82 -13.93 0.26 -10.91
CA PHE A 82 -14.35 -1.03 -10.36
C PHE A 82 -13.42 -2.15 -10.87
N ARG A 83 -12.96 -3.00 -9.97
CA ARG A 83 -11.91 -3.99 -10.23
C ARG A 83 -12.38 -5.45 -10.17
N PRO A 84 -13.59 -5.82 -10.65
CA PRO A 84 -13.96 -7.23 -10.66
C PRO A 84 -12.93 -8.03 -11.46
N THR A 85 -12.57 -9.20 -10.96
CA THR A 85 -11.63 -10.13 -11.61
C THR A 85 -11.88 -10.25 -13.12
N GLY A 86 -10.84 -10.09 -13.93
CA GLY A 86 -10.89 -10.16 -15.40
C GLY A 86 -11.25 -8.84 -16.09
N SER A 87 -11.59 -7.75 -15.38
CA SER A 87 -11.88 -6.43 -15.97
C SER A 87 -10.61 -5.68 -16.40
N GLU A 88 -10.77 -4.59 -17.16
CA GLU A 88 -9.65 -3.72 -17.54
C GLU A 88 -9.05 -3.00 -16.31
N ALA A 89 -9.90 -2.50 -15.41
CA ALA A 89 -9.45 -1.84 -14.18
C ALA A 89 -8.72 -2.80 -13.24
N TRP A 90 -9.18 -4.06 -13.11
CA TRP A 90 -8.47 -5.11 -12.42
C TRP A 90 -7.07 -5.34 -13.00
N ARG A 91 -6.94 -5.44 -14.32
CA ARG A 91 -5.64 -5.58 -14.99
C ARG A 91 -4.73 -4.39 -14.70
N ALA A 92 -5.26 -3.18 -14.85
CA ALA A 92 -4.53 -1.94 -14.58
C ALA A 92 -4.07 -1.83 -13.12
N THR A 93 -4.89 -2.29 -12.17
CA THR A 93 -4.52 -2.33 -10.75
C THR A 93 -3.39 -3.33 -10.49
N GLY A 94 -3.45 -4.53 -11.07
CA GLY A 94 -2.34 -5.47 -10.96
C GLY A 94 -1.04 -4.92 -11.57
N ASP A 95 -1.11 -4.22 -12.71
CA ASP A 95 0.05 -3.58 -13.34
C ASP A 95 0.58 -2.40 -12.48
N TYR A 96 -0.31 -1.65 -11.84
CA TYR A 96 0.03 -0.62 -10.86
C TYR A 96 0.81 -1.22 -9.68
N ILE A 97 0.34 -2.32 -9.10
CA ILE A 97 1.02 -3.05 -8.01
C ILE A 97 2.42 -3.50 -8.44
N VAL A 98 2.53 -4.20 -9.58
CA VAL A 98 3.81 -4.66 -10.14
C VAL A 98 4.79 -3.49 -10.27
N SER A 99 4.35 -2.40 -10.92
CA SER A 99 5.20 -1.22 -11.15
C SER A 99 5.70 -0.60 -9.84
N HIS A 100 4.87 -0.52 -8.80
CA HIS A 100 5.26 0.03 -7.50
C HIS A 100 6.28 -0.84 -6.78
N LEU A 101 6.10 -2.16 -6.81
CA LEU A 101 7.03 -3.11 -6.23
C LEU A 101 8.40 -3.07 -6.92
N GLU A 102 8.42 -3.12 -8.27
CA GLU A 102 9.65 -3.08 -9.05
C GLU A 102 10.43 -1.77 -8.84
N GLN A 103 9.75 -0.62 -8.82
CA GLN A 103 10.36 0.69 -8.55
C GLN A 103 10.99 0.77 -7.16
N ARG A 104 10.53 -0.04 -6.21
CA ARG A 104 11.10 -0.19 -4.87
C ARG A 104 12.14 -1.29 -4.78
N GLY A 105 12.46 -1.96 -5.91
CA GLY A 105 13.47 -3.01 -5.99
C GLY A 105 13.04 -4.33 -5.33
N TRP A 106 11.75 -4.62 -5.24
CA TRP A 106 11.23 -5.94 -4.91
C TRP A 106 11.39 -6.86 -6.10
N THR A 107 11.67 -8.13 -5.87
CA THR A 107 11.57 -9.17 -6.90
C THR A 107 10.11 -9.53 -7.07
N VAL A 108 9.57 -9.30 -8.26
CA VAL A 108 8.14 -9.51 -8.53
C VAL A 108 7.92 -10.78 -9.35
N GLU A 109 6.95 -11.57 -8.95
CA GLU A 109 6.43 -12.74 -9.64
C GLU A 109 4.91 -12.62 -9.78
N THR A 110 4.35 -13.16 -10.87
CA THR A 110 2.90 -13.28 -11.05
C THR A 110 2.51 -14.75 -11.17
N GLN A 111 1.41 -15.12 -10.52
CA GLN A 111 0.78 -16.42 -10.69
C GLN A 111 -0.46 -16.22 -11.54
N GLU A 112 -0.40 -16.65 -12.78
CA GLU A 112 -1.52 -16.53 -13.73
C GLU A 112 -2.19 -17.88 -13.95
N PHE A 113 -3.51 -17.91 -13.85
CA PHE A 113 -4.32 -19.10 -14.08
C PHE A 113 -5.73 -18.71 -14.57
N THR A 114 -6.58 -19.69 -14.82
CA THR A 114 -7.94 -19.45 -15.26
C THR A 114 -8.92 -20.13 -14.31
N TYR A 115 -9.87 -19.38 -13.79
CA TYR A 115 -10.97 -19.92 -13.01
C TYR A 115 -12.31 -19.66 -13.69
N ARG A 116 -13.08 -20.72 -13.96
CA ARG A 116 -14.38 -20.68 -14.67
C ARG A 116 -14.36 -19.88 -15.99
N GLY A 117 -13.25 -19.92 -16.71
CA GLY A 117 -13.08 -19.20 -17.98
C GLY A 117 -12.63 -17.74 -17.84
N THR A 118 -12.47 -17.23 -16.62
CA THR A 118 -11.97 -15.89 -16.33
C THR A 118 -10.48 -15.95 -15.98
N PRO A 119 -9.64 -15.06 -16.55
CA PRO A 119 -8.24 -14.97 -16.14
C PRO A 119 -8.14 -14.43 -14.72
N VAL A 120 -7.25 -15.04 -13.92
CA VAL A 120 -6.94 -14.68 -12.53
C VAL A 120 -5.44 -14.49 -12.43
N ARG A 121 -5.00 -13.48 -11.65
CA ARG A 121 -3.59 -13.15 -11.50
C ARG A 121 -3.25 -12.70 -10.08
N ASN A 122 -2.54 -13.51 -9.30
CA ASN A 122 -1.89 -13.03 -8.09
C ASN A 122 -0.58 -12.30 -8.45
N VAL A 123 -0.22 -11.28 -7.65
CA VAL A 123 1.07 -10.60 -7.73
C VAL A 123 1.82 -10.82 -6.41
N ILE A 124 3.11 -11.17 -6.49
CA ILE A 124 3.92 -11.47 -5.30
C ILE A 124 5.24 -10.69 -5.40
N GLY A 125 5.47 -9.78 -4.45
CA GLY A 125 6.75 -9.13 -4.26
C GLY A 125 7.56 -9.82 -3.17
N ARG A 126 8.87 -10.02 -3.38
CA ARG A 126 9.76 -10.72 -2.43
C ARG A 126 10.99 -9.87 -2.10
N VAL A 127 11.39 -9.86 -0.82
CA VAL A 127 12.62 -9.20 -0.35
C VAL A 127 13.15 -9.89 0.91
N GLY A 128 14.44 -9.76 1.20
CA GLY A 128 15.07 -10.35 2.39
C GLY A 128 15.42 -11.83 2.22
N GLU A 129 15.90 -12.43 3.30
CA GLU A 129 16.31 -13.84 3.39
C GLU A 129 15.88 -14.40 4.76
N GLY A 130 15.74 -15.72 4.87
CA GLY A 130 15.38 -16.38 6.13
C GLY A 130 14.00 -17.05 6.11
N PRO A 131 13.36 -17.28 7.27
CA PRO A 131 12.00 -17.79 7.34
C PRO A 131 11.03 -16.89 6.59
N VAL A 132 10.03 -17.46 5.93
CA VAL A 132 9.10 -16.70 5.09
C VAL A 132 7.99 -16.07 5.92
N VAL A 133 7.77 -14.77 5.75
CA VAL A 133 6.58 -14.06 6.23
C VAL A 133 5.79 -13.59 5.02
N ILE A 134 4.57 -14.04 4.87
CA ILE A 134 3.65 -13.60 3.82
C ILE A 134 2.70 -12.57 4.42
N LEU A 135 2.70 -11.35 3.88
CA LEU A 135 1.65 -10.36 4.12
C LEU A 135 0.74 -10.35 2.90
N GLY A 136 -0.55 -10.55 3.10
CA GLY A 136 -1.53 -10.71 2.01
C GLY A 136 -2.67 -9.71 2.07
N ALA A 137 -3.21 -9.35 0.90
CA ALA A 137 -4.45 -8.61 0.73
C ALA A 137 -5.02 -8.90 -0.66
N HIS A 138 -6.35 -8.94 -0.81
CA HIS A 138 -6.93 -9.03 -2.14
C HIS A 138 -7.00 -7.65 -2.82
N TYR A 139 -6.99 -7.62 -4.16
CA TYR A 139 -7.03 -6.37 -4.93
C TYR A 139 -8.20 -6.29 -5.91
N ASP A 140 -8.88 -7.41 -6.14
CA ASP A 140 -10.16 -7.41 -6.87
C ASP A 140 -11.28 -6.81 -6.02
N THR A 141 -12.41 -6.55 -6.64
CA THR A 141 -13.61 -6.05 -5.95
C THR A 141 -14.83 -6.82 -6.40
N ARG A 142 -15.83 -6.84 -5.53
CA ARG A 142 -17.09 -7.51 -5.79
C ARG A 142 -17.79 -6.93 -7.01
N ARG A 143 -18.16 -7.80 -7.94
CA ARG A 143 -18.83 -7.40 -9.20
C ARG A 143 -20.28 -7.00 -9.05
N SER A 144 -20.84 -7.10 -7.84
CA SER A 144 -22.23 -6.80 -7.54
C SER A 144 -22.34 -6.31 -6.08
N ALA A 145 -22.84 -5.09 -5.87
CA ALA A 145 -23.08 -4.54 -4.55
C ALA A 145 -24.35 -5.16 -3.93
N ASP A 146 -24.28 -6.45 -3.58
CA ASP A 146 -25.41 -7.29 -3.22
C ASP A 146 -26.00 -7.00 -1.83
N GLN A 147 -25.41 -6.05 -1.07
CA GLN A 147 -25.99 -5.56 0.17
C GLN A 147 -26.86 -4.29 -0.01
N ASP A 148 -26.82 -3.64 -1.18
CA ASP A 148 -27.70 -2.50 -1.50
C ASP A 148 -28.20 -2.51 -2.96
N ASP A 149 -27.36 -2.34 -3.97
CA ASP A 149 -27.76 -2.33 -5.39
C ASP A 149 -26.94 -3.34 -6.21
N ALA A 150 -27.48 -4.54 -6.31
CA ALA A 150 -26.82 -5.64 -7.04
C ALA A 150 -26.60 -5.40 -8.54
N SER A 151 -27.11 -4.32 -9.12
CA SER A 151 -26.88 -3.95 -10.52
C SER A 151 -25.57 -3.21 -10.75
N VAL A 152 -24.88 -2.78 -9.68
CA VAL A 152 -23.65 -2.00 -9.69
C VAL A 152 -22.52 -2.77 -9.01
N PRO A 153 -21.27 -2.75 -9.54
CA PRO A 153 -20.11 -3.27 -8.81
C PRO A 153 -19.78 -2.44 -7.56
N VAL A 154 -19.07 -3.06 -6.61
CA VAL A 154 -18.51 -2.36 -5.45
C VAL A 154 -17.24 -1.60 -5.87
N MET A 155 -17.04 -0.37 -5.41
CA MET A 155 -15.81 0.40 -5.65
C MET A 155 -14.63 -0.22 -4.88
N GLY A 156 -14.87 -0.79 -3.71
CA GLY A 156 -13.88 -1.50 -2.94
C GLY A 156 -12.77 -0.60 -2.42
N ALA A 157 -13.12 0.53 -1.79
CA ALA A 157 -12.13 1.43 -1.23
C ALA A 157 -11.55 0.89 0.08
N ASN A 158 -12.38 0.27 0.89
CA ASN A 158 -11.94 -0.46 2.08
C ASN A 158 -11.77 -1.95 1.74
N ASP A 159 -12.76 -2.52 1.10
CA ASP A 159 -12.83 -3.91 0.69
C ASP A 159 -12.01 -4.16 -0.59
N GLY A 160 -10.78 -4.60 -0.38
CA GLY A 160 -9.67 -4.81 -1.28
C GLY A 160 -8.63 -3.69 -1.29
N ALA A 161 -8.98 -2.42 -1.52
CA ALA A 161 -7.95 -1.40 -1.72
C ALA A 161 -7.22 -0.99 -0.44
N SER A 162 -7.81 -1.11 0.75
CA SER A 162 -7.16 -0.71 2.01
C SER A 162 -5.99 -1.62 2.37
N GLY A 163 -6.16 -2.93 2.31
CA GLY A 163 -5.09 -3.90 2.56
C GLY A 163 -3.95 -3.76 1.55
N VAL A 164 -4.27 -3.64 0.26
CA VAL A 164 -3.29 -3.36 -0.82
C VAL A 164 -2.50 -2.09 -0.54
N ALA A 165 -3.16 -1.02 -0.09
CA ALA A 165 -2.52 0.25 0.22
C ALA A 165 -1.51 0.12 1.37
N VAL A 166 -1.84 -0.65 2.41
CA VAL A 166 -0.90 -0.97 3.50
C VAL A 166 0.32 -1.72 2.96
N LEU A 167 0.13 -2.73 2.12
CA LEU A 167 1.24 -3.49 1.53
C LEU A 167 2.16 -2.63 0.66
N LEU A 168 1.60 -1.75 -0.17
CA LEU A 168 2.38 -0.87 -1.05
C LEU A 168 3.18 0.17 -0.26
N GLU A 169 2.64 0.67 0.83
CA GLU A 169 3.37 1.58 1.71
C GLU A 169 4.45 0.85 2.51
N LEU A 170 4.19 -0.35 3.01
CA LEU A 170 5.23 -1.21 3.59
C LEU A 170 6.35 -1.51 2.58
N ALA A 171 6.02 -1.72 1.32
CA ALA A 171 7.03 -1.92 0.27
C ALA A 171 7.99 -0.72 0.14
N ARG A 172 7.55 0.48 0.50
CA ARG A 172 8.34 1.72 0.50
C ARG A 172 9.16 1.89 1.78
N THR A 173 8.61 1.51 2.94
CA THR A 173 9.15 1.90 4.25
C THR A 173 10.02 0.85 4.90
N LEU A 174 9.78 -0.44 4.68
CA LEU A 174 10.52 -1.53 5.30
C LEU A 174 12.03 -1.37 5.11
N GLU A 175 12.76 -1.31 6.21
CA GLU A 175 14.22 -1.23 6.23
C GLU A 175 14.82 -2.62 6.04
N ARG A 176 15.31 -2.91 4.83
CA ARG A 176 15.75 -4.25 4.42
C ARG A 176 16.86 -4.83 5.27
N GLU A 177 17.77 -3.97 5.75
CA GLU A 177 18.85 -4.37 6.66
C GLU A 177 18.34 -4.75 8.06
N ALA A 178 17.14 -4.34 8.43
CA ALA A 178 16.50 -4.70 9.69
C ALA A 178 15.70 -6.02 9.59
N LEU A 179 15.39 -6.48 8.37
CA LEU A 179 14.61 -7.71 8.18
C LEU A 179 15.40 -8.95 8.59
N HIS A 180 14.77 -9.82 9.38
CA HIS A 180 15.27 -11.13 9.78
C HIS A 180 14.56 -12.28 9.06
N ASN A 181 13.62 -11.93 8.18
CA ASN A 181 12.75 -12.84 7.45
C ASN A 181 12.82 -12.51 5.95
N GLN A 182 12.48 -13.50 5.13
CA GLN A 182 12.11 -13.24 3.75
C GLN A 182 10.65 -12.78 3.74
N VAL A 183 10.41 -11.51 3.41
CA VAL A 183 9.07 -10.92 3.37
C VAL A 183 8.49 -11.08 1.97
N TRP A 184 7.28 -11.61 1.89
CA TRP A 184 6.48 -11.69 0.68
C TRP A 184 5.26 -10.80 0.83
N LEU A 185 5.05 -9.88 -0.10
CA LEU A 185 3.81 -9.11 -0.23
C LEU A 185 2.97 -9.79 -1.32
N ALA A 186 1.89 -10.43 -0.90
CA ALA A 186 1.01 -11.19 -1.77
C ALA A 186 -0.29 -10.41 -2.01
N PHE A 187 -0.56 -10.12 -3.27
CA PHE A 187 -1.78 -9.45 -3.70
C PHE A 187 -2.65 -10.51 -4.38
N PHE A 188 -3.69 -10.93 -3.69
CA PHE A 188 -4.59 -11.98 -4.14
C PHE A 188 -5.64 -11.43 -5.09
N ASP A 189 -6.04 -12.24 -6.04
CA ASP A 189 -7.11 -11.96 -6.99
C ASP A 189 -8.27 -12.93 -6.77
N ALA A 190 -9.44 -12.55 -7.22
CA ALA A 190 -10.63 -13.39 -7.20
C ALA A 190 -11.01 -13.88 -5.78
N GLU A 191 -10.82 -13.02 -4.80
CA GLU A 191 -11.31 -13.24 -3.45
C GLU A 191 -12.83 -13.03 -3.41
N ASP A 192 -13.31 -11.87 -3.88
CA ASP A 192 -14.55 -11.20 -3.50
C ASP A 192 -15.75 -11.49 -4.44
N ASN A 193 -15.76 -12.63 -5.10
CA ASN A 193 -16.88 -13.04 -5.95
C ASN A 193 -17.64 -14.27 -5.44
N GLY A 194 -17.39 -14.66 -4.19
CA GLY A 194 -18.03 -15.83 -3.59
C GLY A 194 -19.56 -15.77 -3.62
N HIS A 195 -20.17 -16.92 -3.93
CA HIS A 195 -21.60 -17.13 -4.13
C HIS A 195 -22.23 -16.39 -5.34
N LEU A 196 -21.50 -15.55 -6.07
CA LEU A 196 -21.98 -14.95 -7.30
C LEU A 196 -21.74 -15.90 -8.48
N ASP A 197 -22.82 -16.31 -9.17
CA ASP A 197 -22.78 -17.22 -10.32
C ASP A 197 -21.96 -18.51 -10.10
N GLY A 198 -21.98 -19.04 -8.88
CA GLY A 198 -21.29 -20.25 -8.48
C GLY A 198 -19.77 -20.07 -8.28
N TRP A 199 -19.28 -18.86 -8.12
CA TRP A 199 -17.91 -18.62 -7.67
C TRP A 199 -17.73 -19.00 -6.20
N GLU A 200 -16.52 -19.39 -5.85
CA GLU A 200 -16.09 -19.55 -4.46
C GLU A 200 -15.33 -18.30 -4.01
N TRP A 201 -15.16 -18.16 -2.70
CA TRP A 201 -14.31 -17.16 -2.07
C TRP A 201 -12.84 -17.53 -2.16
N CYS A 202 -11.95 -16.53 -2.08
CA CYS A 202 -10.51 -16.71 -1.83
C CYS A 202 -9.81 -17.56 -2.91
N ILE A 203 -10.17 -17.41 -4.19
CA ILE A 203 -9.63 -18.26 -5.27
C ILE A 203 -8.13 -18.04 -5.45
N GLY A 204 -7.66 -16.79 -5.39
CA GLY A 204 -6.24 -16.45 -5.53
C GLY A 204 -5.38 -17.02 -4.41
N SER A 205 -5.79 -16.85 -3.15
CA SER A 205 -5.06 -17.40 -2.01
C SER A 205 -5.10 -18.91 -1.95
N LYS A 206 -6.23 -19.55 -2.32
CA LYS A 206 -6.30 -21.02 -2.47
C LYS A 206 -5.28 -21.51 -3.49
N TYR A 207 -5.24 -20.87 -4.67
CA TYR A 207 -4.26 -21.22 -5.69
C TYR A 207 -2.81 -21.04 -5.18
N MET A 208 -2.52 -19.90 -4.56
CA MET A 208 -1.18 -19.66 -3.98
C MET A 208 -0.84 -20.70 -2.93
N ALA A 209 -1.74 -20.97 -1.97
CA ALA A 209 -1.51 -21.94 -0.91
C ALA A 209 -1.25 -23.35 -1.46
N GLU A 210 -1.96 -23.77 -2.52
CA GLU A 210 -1.79 -25.07 -3.18
C GLU A 210 -0.44 -25.19 -3.91
N HIS A 211 0.11 -24.08 -4.40
CA HIS A 211 1.32 -24.02 -5.22
C HIS A 211 2.55 -23.47 -4.48
N LEU A 212 2.48 -23.36 -3.14
CA LEU A 212 3.62 -22.98 -2.32
C LEU A 212 4.79 -23.96 -2.52
N GLU A 213 6.01 -23.41 -2.65
CA GLU A 213 7.23 -24.20 -2.70
C GLU A 213 7.44 -25.01 -1.42
N ILE A 214 8.14 -26.14 -1.51
CA ILE A 214 8.45 -27.01 -0.37
C ILE A 214 9.16 -26.25 0.77
N ALA A 215 9.94 -25.22 0.43
CA ALA A 215 10.64 -24.38 1.41
C ALA A 215 9.70 -23.61 2.35
N ILE A 216 8.43 -23.44 1.99
CA ILE A 216 7.41 -22.74 2.79
C ILE A 216 6.44 -23.71 3.49
N ALA A 217 6.75 -25.00 3.49
CA ALA A 217 5.96 -25.98 4.23
C ALA A 217 5.89 -25.63 5.73
N PRO A 218 4.85 -26.09 6.47
CA PRO A 218 4.63 -25.71 7.88
C PRO A 218 5.85 -25.90 8.80
N ALA A 219 6.71 -26.87 8.50
CA ALA A 219 7.95 -27.11 9.25
C ALA A 219 9.05 -26.05 9.04
N SER A 220 8.90 -25.13 8.11
CA SER A 220 9.89 -24.08 7.80
C SER A 220 9.79 -22.84 8.70
N GLY A 221 8.77 -22.74 9.55
CA GLY A 221 8.49 -21.54 10.35
C GLY A 221 7.84 -20.40 9.55
N ALA A 222 7.27 -20.68 8.37
CA ALA A 222 6.52 -19.71 7.59
C ALA A 222 5.23 -19.29 8.32
N VAL A 223 4.88 -18.01 8.20
CA VAL A 223 3.64 -17.44 8.75
C VAL A 223 2.95 -16.55 7.72
N VAL A 224 1.65 -16.35 7.85
CA VAL A 224 0.83 -15.51 6.97
C VAL A 224 0.03 -14.51 7.80
N VAL A 225 -0.02 -13.25 7.36
CA VAL A 225 -0.90 -12.22 7.91
C VAL A 225 -1.66 -11.60 6.74
N VAL A 226 -2.96 -11.71 6.77
CA VAL A 226 -3.87 -11.11 5.78
C VAL A 226 -4.44 -9.81 6.35
N MET A 227 -4.65 -8.82 5.50
CA MET A 227 -5.30 -7.56 5.82
C MET A 227 -6.50 -7.40 4.91
N ASP A 228 -7.68 -7.36 5.49
CA ASP A 228 -8.93 -7.08 4.79
C ASP A 228 -9.74 -6.00 5.51
N MET A 229 -10.32 -5.08 4.76
CA MET A 229 -11.14 -3.95 5.27
C MET A 229 -10.49 -3.18 6.44
N VAL A 230 -9.18 -2.92 6.36
CA VAL A 230 -8.39 -2.29 7.43
C VAL A 230 -8.41 -0.76 7.39
N GLY A 231 -9.22 -0.15 6.55
CA GLY A 231 -9.22 1.30 6.33
C GLY A 231 -10.38 2.05 6.96
N ASP A 232 -11.39 1.40 7.55
CA ASP A 232 -12.58 2.08 8.08
C ASP A 232 -12.21 3.26 8.98
N ALA A 233 -12.82 4.42 8.73
CA ALA A 233 -12.64 5.62 9.56
C ALA A 233 -13.07 5.41 11.02
N SER A 234 -13.95 4.45 11.28
CA SER A 234 -14.40 4.01 12.61
C SER A 234 -13.84 2.66 13.04
N GLN A 235 -12.65 2.33 12.59
CA GLN A 235 -11.95 1.06 12.68
C GLN A 235 -12.05 0.34 14.03
N GLN A 236 -12.48 -0.93 14.00
CA GLN A 236 -12.54 -1.84 15.15
C GLN A 236 -12.05 -3.23 14.78
N LEU A 237 -10.81 -3.54 15.13
CA LEU A 237 -10.14 -4.81 14.82
C LEU A 237 -10.24 -5.74 16.02
N TYR A 238 -11.01 -6.80 15.90
CA TYR A 238 -11.19 -7.83 16.93
C TYR A 238 -10.32 -9.05 16.65
N LEU A 239 -10.07 -9.87 17.69
CA LEU A 239 -9.45 -11.18 17.51
C LEU A 239 -10.37 -12.08 16.69
N GLU A 240 -9.84 -12.60 15.59
CA GLU A 240 -10.54 -13.49 14.67
C GLU A 240 -10.34 -14.96 15.08
N ARG A 241 -11.39 -15.77 14.99
CA ARG A 241 -11.42 -17.12 15.63
C ARG A 241 -10.75 -18.22 14.83
N ASN A 242 -10.57 -18.08 13.52
CA ASN A 242 -9.88 -19.05 12.65
C ASN A 242 -8.38 -18.72 12.52
N SER A 243 -7.97 -17.58 13.04
CA SER A 243 -6.58 -17.12 13.07
C SER A 243 -5.73 -17.89 14.08
N ASP A 244 -4.42 -17.99 13.80
CA ASP A 244 -3.45 -18.52 14.77
C ASP A 244 -3.39 -17.61 16.01
N ALA A 245 -3.77 -18.16 17.15
CA ALA A 245 -3.93 -17.39 18.39
C ALA A 245 -2.60 -16.79 18.90
N THR A 246 -1.47 -17.46 18.68
CA THR A 246 -0.16 -17.02 19.16
C THR A 246 0.33 -15.81 18.34
N LEU A 247 0.26 -15.92 17.03
CA LEU A 247 0.64 -14.86 16.12
C LEU A 247 -0.28 -13.65 16.28
N GLN A 248 -1.60 -13.88 16.38
CA GLN A 248 -2.57 -12.82 16.55
C GLN A 248 -2.34 -12.04 17.86
N VAL A 249 -2.16 -12.73 18.99
CA VAL A 249 -1.86 -12.08 20.28
C VAL A 249 -0.59 -11.24 20.18
N ARG A 250 0.46 -11.74 19.48
CA ARG A 250 1.70 -10.99 19.30
C ARG A 250 1.47 -9.66 18.56
N LEU A 251 0.68 -9.66 17.51
CA LEU A 251 0.35 -8.42 16.76
C LEU A 251 -0.45 -7.43 17.62
N TRP A 252 -1.40 -7.92 18.43
CA TRP A 252 -2.18 -7.08 19.35
C TRP A 252 -1.33 -6.52 20.51
N GLU A 253 -0.33 -7.27 21.00
CA GLU A 253 0.65 -6.76 21.97
C GLU A 253 1.48 -5.62 21.37
N ILE A 254 1.94 -5.73 20.13
CA ILE A 254 2.63 -4.63 19.45
C ILE A 254 1.71 -3.42 19.30
N ALA A 255 0.47 -3.62 18.87
CA ALA A 255 -0.53 -2.56 18.80
C ALA A 255 -0.73 -1.86 20.15
N ALA A 256 -0.76 -2.61 21.24
CA ALA A 256 -0.85 -2.05 22.59
C ALA A 256 0.38 -1.22 22.98
N THR A 257 1.60 -1.64 22.60
CA THR A 257 2.84 -0.83 22.84
C THR A 257 2.83 0.47 22.06
N LEU A 258 2.17 0.48 20.89
CA LEU A 258 1.99 1.66 20.05
C LEU A 258 0.82 2.56 20.51
N GLY A 259 0.05 2.13 21.51
CA GLY A 259 -1.09 2.88 22.04
C GLY A 259 -2.40 2.71 21.28
N TYR A 260 -2.55 1.63 20.52
CA TYR A 260 -3.71 1.38 19.64
C TYR A 260 -4.76 0.43 20.26
N THR A 261 -4.82 0.32 21.59
CA THR A 261 -5.74 -0.59 22.30
C THR A 261 -7.22 -0.30 22.09
N ASP A 262 -7.57 0.94 21.76
CA ASP A 262 -8.95 1.32 21.46
C ASP A 262 -9.41 0.84 20.06
N THR A 263 -8.47 0.44 19.21
CA THR A 263 -8.73 -0.05 17.86
C THR A 263 -8.45 -1.55 17.75
N PHE A 264 -7.30 -2.02 18.25
CA PHE A 264 -6.97 -3.45 18.32
C PHE A 264 -7.55 -4.03 19.61
N ILE A 265 -8.80 -4.51 19.53
CA ILE A 265 -9.61 -4.94 20.66
C ILE A 265 -9.31 -6.42 20.98
N SER A 266 -8.76 -6.70 22.16
CA SER A 266 -8.37 -8.05 22.58
C SER A 266 -9.58 -8.92 23.00
N GLU A 267 -10.60 -8.97 22.14
CA GLU A 267 -11.80 -9.78 22.31
C GLU A 267 -12.07 -10.58 21.03
N TYR A 268 -12.41 -11.87 21.16
CA TYR A 268 -12.79 -12.71 20.02
C TYR A 268 -14.21 -12.39 19.56
N ARG A 269 -14.36 -12.05 18.28
CA ARG A 269 -15.68 -11.69 17.73
C ARG A 269 -16.09 -12.55 16.54
N TRP A 270 -15.37 -12.50 15.43
CA TRP A 270 -15.74 -13.13 14.17
C TRP A 270 -15.01 -14.45 13.94
N ALA A 271 -15.52 -15.28 13.02
CA ALA A 271 -14.88 -16.45 12.46
C ALA A 271 -15.02 -16.35 10.94
N MET A 272 -13.98 -15.86 10.28
CA MET A 272 -14.03 -15.51 8.87
C MET A 272 -13.63 -16.68 7.97
N MET A 273 -14.21 -16.69 6.77
CA MET A 273 -13.69 -17.47 5.64
C MET A 273 -13.05 -16.47 4.70
N ASP A 274 -11.75 -16.28 4.83
CA ASP A 274 -10.97 -15.29 4.14
C ASP A 274 -9.63 -15.87 3.67
N ASP A 275 -8.81 -15.07 3.00
CA ASP A 275 -7.54 -15.43 2.34
C ASP A 275 -6.50 -16.07 3.28
N HIS A 276 -6.60 -15.90 4.59
CA HIS A 276 -5.77 -16.61 5.58
C HIS A 276 -6.12 -18.11 5.71
N VAL A 277 -7.39 -18.47 5.50
CA VAL A 277 -7.89 -19.84 5.73
C VAL A 277 -7.22 -20.89 4.84
N PRO A 278 -7.00 -20.67 3.54
CA PRO A 278 -6.30 -21.65 2.69
C PRO A 278 -4.91 -22.01 3.21
N PHE A 279 -4.19 -21.07 3.80
CA PHE A 279 -2.87 -21.31 4.38
C PHE A 279 -2.98 -22.05 5.72
N ALA A 280 -3.93 -21.66 6.58
CA ALA A 280 -4.20 -22.34 7.84
C ALA A 280 -4.57 -23.82 7.62
N GLN A 281 -5.36 -24.13 6.58
CA GLN A 281 -5.72 -25.49 6.19
C GLN A 281 -4.50 -26.32 5.75
N ARG A 282 -3.41 -25.68 5.32
CA ARG A 282 -2.13 -26.35 5.05
C ARG A 282 -1.20 -26.43 6.27
N GLY A 283 -1.68 -26.03 7.44
CA GLY A 283 -0.93 -26.04 8.70
C GLY A 283 0.10 -24.92 8.82
N ILE A 284 -0.02 -23.84 8.04
CA ILE A 284 0.78 -22.63 8.15
C ILE A 284 0.05 -21.69 9.10
N PRO A 285 0.68 -21.22 10.20
CA PRO A 285 0.07 -20.22 11.08
C PRO A 285 -0.35 -19.00 10.28
N ALA A 286 -1.62 -18.64 10.31
CA ALA A 286 -2.19 -17.56 9.54
C ALA A 286 -3.11 -16.70 10.41
N VAL A 287 -3.07 -15.39 10.20
CA VAL A 287 -3.90 -14.39 10.89
C VAL A 287 -4.61 -13.53 9.88
N ASP A 288 -5.84 -13.19 10.19
CA ASP A 288 -6.62 -12.19 9.51
C ASP A 288 -6.76 -10.95 10.41
N ILE A 289 -6.34 -9.80 9.90
CA ILE A 289 -6.59 -8.47 10.49
C ILE A 289 -7.73 -7.86 9.70
N ILE A 290 -8.94 -7.92 10.26
CA ILE A 290 -10.16 -7.53 9.55
C ILE A 290 -11.07 -6.68 10.43
N ASP A 291 -11.69 -5.66 9.84
CA ASP A 291 -12.83 -4.94 10.41
C ASP A 291 -14.15 -5.39 9.77
N PHE A 292 -14.71 -6.48 10.28
CA PHE A 292 -15.98 -7.00 9.75
C PHE A 292 -17.22 -6.29 10.30
N ASP A 293 -17.04 -5.27 11.11
CA ASP A 293 -18.14 -4.36 11.52
C ASP A 293 -18.33 -3.18 10.55
N TYR A 294 -17.55 -3.13 9.47
CA TYR A 294 -17.61 -2.12 8.43
C TYR A 294 -19.01 -2.04 7.79
N PRO A 295 -19.75 -0.92 7.96
CA PRO A 295 -21.17 -0.88 7.58
C PRO A 295 -21.42 -0.76 6.07
N TYR A 296 -20.35 -0.52 5.29
CA TYR A 296 -20.46 -0.35 3.82
C TYR A 296 -19.96 -1.57 3.05
N TRP A 297 -19.68 -2.69 3.76
CA TRP A 297 -19.29 -3.95 3.15
C TRP A 297 -20.29 -4.39 2.06
N HIS A 298 -19.79 -4.67 0.87
CA HIS A 298 -20.55 -5.07 -0.32
C HIS A 298 -21.66 -4.09 -0.75
N THR A 299 -21.50 -2.81 -0.44
CA THR A 299 -22.43 -1.75 -0.87
C THR A 299 -21.80 -0.82 -1.90
N THR A 300 -22.63 -0.06 -2.62
CA THR A 300 -22.19 1.02 -3.50
C THR A 300 -21.51 2.18 -2.77
N GLN A 301 -21.57 2.17 -1.43
CA GLN A 301 -21.01 3.23 -0.58
C GLN A 301 -19.59 2.92 -0.07
N ASP A 302 -19.00 1.78 -0.41
CA ASP A 302 -17.60 1.51 -0.11
C ASP A 302 -16.68 2.37 -1.00
N THR A 303 -16.54 3.63 -0.63
CA THR A 303 -15.86 4.70 -1.37
C THR A 303 -14.73 5.33 -0.55
N PRO A 304 -13.75 6.02 -1.16
CA PRO A 304 -12.57 6.52 -0.44
C PRO A 304 -12.86 7.41 0.78
N ASP A 305 -14.00 8.10 0.81
CA ASP A 305 -14.42 8.93 1.95
C ASP A 305 -14.80 8.13 3.21
N LYS A 306 -14.89 6.81 3.13
CA LYS A 306 -15.09 5.90 4.26
C LYS A 306 -13.78 5.41 4.88
N VAL A 307 -12.68 5.58 4.14
CA VAL A 307 -11.34 5.14 4.57
C VAL A 307 -10.58 6.31 5.20
N SER A 308 -9.83 6.05 6.26
CA SER A 308 -8.98 7.05 6.90
C SER A 308 -7.49 6.70 6.82
N ALA A 309 -6.66 7.73 6.65
CA ALA A 309 -5.21 7.58 6.67
C ALA A 309 -4.71 7.05 8.02
N GLU A 310 -5.33 7.48 9.11
CA GLU A 310 -4.99 7.08 10.47
C GLU A 310 -5.25 5.59 10.72
N SER A 311 -6.32 5.04 10.11
CA SER A 311 -6.65 3.61 10.21
C SER A 311 -5.62 2.76 9.49
N LEU A 312 -5.23 3.15 8.27
CA LEU A 312 -4.16 2.51 7.52
C LEU A 312 -2.81 2.58 8.25
N GLU A 313 -2.52 3.75 8.87
CA GLU A 313 -1.28 3.96 9.62
C GLU A 313 -1.18 3.01 10.82
N ARG A 314 -2.25 2.83 11.59
CA ARG A 314 -2.24 1.92 12.75
C ARG A 314 -1.85 0.51 12.36
N VAL A 315 -2.46 -0.04 11.32
CA VAL A 315 -2.17 -1.40 10.84
C VAL A 315 -0.76 -1.47 10.26
N GLY A 316 -0.39 -0.52 9.40
CA GLY A 316 0.93 -0.49 8.80
C GLY A 316 2.06 -0.37 9.83
N ARG A 317 1.89 0.46 10.87
CA ARG A 317 2.85 0.60 11.97
C ARG A 317 3.01 -0.68 12.81
N VAL A 318 1.92 -1.38 13.07
CA VAL A 318 1.99 -2.67 13.78
C VAL A 318 2.80 -3.68 12.97
N LEU A 319 2.56 -3.78 11.67
CA LEU A 319 3.26 -4.72 10.79
C LEU A 319 4.73 -4.32 10.58
N GLU A 320 5.02 -3.02 10.40
CA GLU A 320 6.39 -2.52 10.26
C GLU A 320 7.22 -2.85 11.50
N VAL A 321 6.72 -2.53 12.69
CA VAL A 321 7.39 -2.86 13.96
C VAL A 321 7.58 -4.37 14.10
N TRP A 322 6.55 -5.16 13.82
CA TRP A 322 6.63 -6.62 13.91
C TRP A 322 7.69 -7.23 13.01
N LEU A 323 7.84 -6.74 11.78
CA LEU A 323 8.81 -7.25 10.80
C LEU A 323 10.25 -6.83 11.11
N GLU A 324 10.44 -5.65 11.70
CA GLU A 324 11.76 -5.06 12.00
C GLU A 324 12.25 -5.38 13.42
N GLU A 325 11.37 -5.86 14.30
CA GLU A 325 11.79 -6.29 15.62
C GLU A 325 12.72 -7.50 15.56
N LYS A 326 13.82 -7.42 16.31
CA LYS A 326 14.69 -8.57 16.52
C LYS A 326 13.90 -9.65 17.26
N GLN A 327 13.66 -10.76 16.61
CA GLN A 327 13.12 -11.93 17.26
C GLN A 327 14.12 -12.41 18.32
N GLU A 328 13.81 -12.25 19.60
CA GLU A 328 14.59 -12.87 20.67
C GLU A 328 14.45 -14.39 20.52
N LYS A 329 15.61 -15.08 20.37
CA LYS A 329 15.70 -16.55 20.20
C LYS A 329 15.49 -17.25 21.52
#